data_b75b6d2c9fd76f32996ff453c6a45eee
#
_entry.id   b75b6d2c9fd76f32996ff453c6a45eee
#
_cell.length_a   1.000
_cell.length_b   1.000
_cell.length_c   1.000
_cell.angle_alpha   90.00
_cell.angle_beta   90.00
_cell.angle_gamma   90.00
#
_symmetry.space_group_name_H-M   'P 1'
#
loop_
_entity.id
_entity.type
_entity.pdbx_description
1 polymer ?
#
loop_
_entity_poly.entity_id
_entity_poly.type
_entity_poly.pdbx_seq_one_letter_code
_entity_poly.pdbx_strand_id
1 'polypeptide(L)'
;MKTLGNLRSFFAVALLLSAGAYAQPAQKPFEPFSGQPGKDVVWVPTSQALVDKMLDMAKLAPNEVHMDLGSGDGRTVITAAKRGARSTGIEYNPDMVELSKQNAAKAGVGDKATFIKADLFETDFSQASVITLFLLPDINLKLRPKILNLKPGTRIVSNTFTMGEWKDDETATVDEGAGCSYYCTAHLWIVPAKVAGTWHSAQGDLTLKQEFQMVQGSLKSGTDNHIVSGAKLRADQLTFSAGGANYSGRVSGNTIDGTVINGGNSAKWTATRR
;
A
#
# COMPACT_ATOMS: atom_id res chain seq x y z
N MET A 1 -14.10 98.35 -33.94
CA MET A 1 -12.79 97.73 -34.29
C MET A 1 -12.84 96.27 -33.89
N LYS A 2 -12.79 95.33 -34.88
CA LYS A 2 -12.97 93.93 -34.74
C LYS A 2 -11.60 93.28 -34.57
N THR A 3 -11.40 92.44 -33.54
CA THR A 3 -10.24 91.56 -33.37
C THR A 3 -10.66 90.13 -33.53
N LEU A 4 -10.14 89.50 -34.59
CA LEU A 4 -10.30 88.06 -34.85
C LEU A 4 -9.42 87.21 -33.85
N GLY A 5 -10.06 86.30 -33.20
CA GLY A 5 -9.37 85.30 -32.41
C GLY A 5 -9.10 84.02 -33.24
N ASN A 6 -7.84 83.64 -33.33
CA ASN A 6 -7.41 82.42 -34.02
C ASN A 6 -7.71 81.16 -33.22
N LEU A 7 -8.53 80.28 -33.80
CA LEU A 7 -8.79 78.92 -33.26
C LEU A 7 -7.73 77.96 -33.79
N ARG A 8 -6.84 77.47 -32.90
CA ARG A 8 -5.86 76.42 -33.23
C ARG A 8 -6.45 75.08 -32.89
N SER A 9 -6.80 74.33 -33.94
CA SER A 9 -7.20 72.89 -33.76
C SER A 9 -6.00 72.03 -33.45
N PHE A 10 -5.97 71.43 -32.31
CA PHE A 10 -5.03 70.37 -31.97
C PHE A 10 -5.61 69.02 -32.44
N PHE A 11 -5.01 68.41 -33.46
CA PHE A 11 -5.25 66.99 -33.81
C PHE A 11 -4.45 66.10 -32.87
N ALA A 12 -5.13 65.37 -31.97
CA ALA A 12 -4.54 64.31 -31.18
C ALA A 12 -4.52 63.07 -32.04
N VAL A 13 -3.34 62.57 -32.42
CA VAL A 13 -3.14 61.26 -33.06
C VAL A 13 -3.07 60.24 -31.98
N ALA A 14 -4.12 59.46 -31.84
CA ALA A 14 -4.13 58.26 -30.94
C ALA A 14 -3.39 57.12 -31.62
N LEU A 15 -2.16 56.80 -31.16
CA LEU A 15 -1.44 55.58 -31.53
C LEU A 15 -2.10 54.41 -30.84
N LEU A 16 -2.82 53.56 -31.56
CA LEU A 16 -3.29 52.25 -31.13
C LEU A 16 -2.11 51.27 -31.17
N LEU A 17 -1.49 51.02 -30.01
CA LEU A 17 -0.56 49.93 -29.82
C LEU A 17 -1.35 48.63 -29.76
N SER A 18 -1.43 47.88 -30.86
CA SER A 18 -1.91 46.49 -30.88
C SER A 18 -0.86 45.61 -30.21
N ALA A 19 -1.07 45.28 -28.94
CA ALA A 19 -0.32 44.22 -28.26
C ALA A 19 -0.70 42.89 -28.93
N GLY A 20 0.16 42.38 -29.80
CA GLY A 20 0.06 41.03 -30.33
C GLY A 20 0.23 40.05 -29.19
N ALA A 21 -0.83 39.39 -28.80
CA ALA A 21 -0.75 38.23 -27.89
C ALA A 21 -0.03 37.11 -28.63
N TYR A 22 1.25 36.93 -28.34
CA TYR A 22 1.97 35.75 -28.77
C TYR A 22 1.35 34.54 -27.99
N ALA A 23 0.52 33.78 -28.68
CA ALA A 23 0.06 32.48 -28.17
C ALA A 23 1.31 31.59 -28.01
N GLN A 24 1.67 31.27 -26.78
CA GLN A 24 2.70 30.26 -26.53
C GLN A 24 2.26 28.97 -27.20
N PRO A 25 3.14 28.25 -27.92
CA PRO A 25 2.81 26.95 -28.49
C PRO A 25 2.36 26.02 -27.35
N ALA A 26 1.21 25.42 -27.52
CA ALA A 26 0.70 24.44 -26.56
C ALA A 26 1.77 23.36 -26.35
N GLN A 27 2.27 23.23 -25.12
CA GLN A 27 3.22 22.20 -24.75
C GLN A 27 2.57 20.86 -25.07
N LYS A 28 3.28 19.98 -25.79
CA LYS A 28 2.79 18.61 -26.04
C LYS A 28 2.51 17.94 -24.68
N PRO A 29 1.36 17.25 -24.53
CA PRO A 29 1.08 16.48 -23.33
C PRO A 29 2.24 15.50 -23.03
N PHE A 30 2.57 15.34 -21.75
CA PHE A 30 3.55 14.35 -21.34
C PHE A 30 3.01 12.94 -21.64
N GLU A 31 3.77 12.16 -22.40
CA GLU A 31 3.46 10.77 -22.73
C GLU A 31 4.60 9.88 -22.22
N PRO A 32 4.37 9.07 -21.17
CA PRO A 32 5.37 8.16 -20.67
C PRO A 32 5.60 6.98 -21.62
N PHE A 33 6.81 6.44 -21.64
CA PHE A 33 7.12 5.21 -22.36
C PHE A 33 7.67 4.14 -21.40
N SER A 34 7.33 2.88 -21.66
CA SER A 34 7.81 1.76 -20.84
C SER A 34 9.34 1.67 -20.89
N GLY A 35 9.98 1.57 -19.72
CA GLY A 35 11.43 1.60 -19.59
C GLY A 35 12.03 3.00 -19.40
N GLN A 36 11.21 4.06 -19.35
CA GLN A 36 11.74 5.40 -19.06
C GLN A 36 12.39 5.45 -17.67
N PRO A 37 13.50 6.20 -17.50
CA PRO A 37 14.17 6.34 -16.22
C PRO A 37 13.24 6.93 -15.14
N GLY A 38 13.21 6.30 -13.95
CA GLY A 38 12.68 6.87 -12.73
C GLY A 38 13.82 7.25 -11.77
N LYS A 39 13.48 7.53 -10.50
CA LYS A 39 14.49 7.84 -9.47
C LYS A 39 15.34 6.61 -9.13
N ASP A 40 14.71 5.52 -8.77
CA ASP A 40 15.35 4.29 -8.28
C ASP A 40 15.01 3.07 -9.15
N VAL A 41 14.02 3.19 -10.04
CA VAL A 41 13.50 2.12 -10.90
C VAL A 41 12.98 2.71 -12.21
N VAL A 42 13.14 1.98 -13.32
CA VAL A 42 12.49 2.34 -14.59
C VAL A 42 10.98 2.16 -14.48
N TRP A 43 10.21 3.03 -15.13
CA TRP A 43 8.78 2.87 -15.15
C TRP A 43 8.35 1.76 -16.12
N VAL A 44 7.61 0.79 -15.62
CA VAL A 44 6.94 -0.26 -16.40
C VAL A 44 5.49 -0.34 -15.91
N PRO A 45 4.50 -0.18 -16.81
CA PRO A 45 3.11 -0.22 -16.40
C PRO A 45 2.67 -1.66 -16.05
N THR A 46 2.03 -1.86 -14.90
CA THR A 46 1.33 -3.11 -14.57
C THR A 46 0.14 -3.30 -15.50
N SER A 47 -0.07 -4.50 -16.05
CA SER A 47 -1.25 -4.78 -16.87
C SER A 47 -2.53 -4.59 -16.06
N GLN A 48 -3.62 -4.15 -16.70
CA GLN A 48 -4.88 -3.92 -15.99
C GLN A 48 -5.41 -5.21 -15.36
N ALA A 49 -5.28 -6.33 -16.02
CA ALA A 49 -5.69 -7.63 -15.48
C ALA A 49 -4.94 -7.99 -14.19
N LEU A 50 -3.63 -7.67 -14.11
CA LEU A 50 -2.87 -7.90 -12.89
C LEU A 50 -3.22 -6.88 -11.79
N VAL A 51 -3.47 -5.61 -12.13
CA VAL A 51 -3.99 -4.62 -11.17
C VAL A 51 -5.28 -5.12 -10.53
N ASP A 52 -6.22 -5.59 -11.34
CA ASP A 52 -7.48 -6.13 -10.83
C ASP A 52 -7.23 -7.34 -9.92
N LYS A 53 -6.36 -8.28 -10.34
CA LYS A 53 -5.98 -9.45 -9.55
C LYS A 53 -5.33 -9.07 -8.21
N MET A 54 -4.42 -8.09 -8.20
CA MET A 54 -3.76 -7.60 -6.98
C MET A 54 -4.77 -7.06 -5.97
N LEU A 55 -5.72 -6.26 -6.42
CA LEU A 55 -6.77 -5.70 -5.57
C LEU A 55 -7.78 -6.76 -5.10
N ASP A 56 -8.05 -7.80 -5.91
CA ASP A 56 -8.88 -8.95 -5.52
C ASP A 56 -8.19 -9.80 -4.44
N MET A 57 -6.89 -10.09 -4.60
CA MET A 57 -6.08 -10.80 -3.59
C MET A 57 -6.04 -10.04 -2.27
N ALA A 58 -5.90 -8.72 -2.33
CA ALA A 58 -5.99 -7.85 -1.17
C ALA A 58 -7.39 -7.82 -0.55
N LYS A 59 -8.43 -8.32 -1.24
CA LYS A 59 -9.83 -8.18 -0.83
C LYS A 59 -10.17 -6.73 -0.49
N LEU A 60 -9.72 -5.80 -1.36
CA LEU A 60 -9.92 -4.37 -1.13
C LEU A 60 -11.41 -4.05 -1.04
N ALA A 61 -11.83 -3.52 0.11
CA ALA A 61 -13.21 -3.14 0.37
C ALA A 61 -13.45 -1.64 0.14
N PRO A 62 -14.68 -1.22 -0.13
CA PRO A 62 -15.03 0.20 -0.16
C PRO A 62 -14.69 0.90 1.16
N ASN A 63 -14.27 2.18 1.05
CA ASN A 63 -13.84 3.04 2.17
C ASN A 63 -12.54 2.64 2.87
N GLU A 64 -11.87 1.57 2.48
CA GLU A 64 -10.52 1.29 2.96
C GLU A 64 -9.53 2.32 2.44
N VAL A 65 -8.41 2.45 3.15
CA VAL A 65 -7.29 3.30 2.75
C VAL A 65 -6.30 2.45 1.96
N HIS A 66 -6.19 2.74 0.67
CA HIS A 66 -5.22 2.13 -0.23
C HIS A 66 -4.08 3.09 -0.55
N MET A 67 -2.85 2.60 -0.58
CA MET A 67 -1.69 3.37 -1.05
C MET A 67 -0.89 2.57 -2.06
N ASP A 68 -0.48 3.23 -3.15
CA ASP A 68 0.35 2.66 -4.21
C ASP A 68 1.73 3.32 -4.19
N LEU A 69 2.77 2.55 -3.89
CA LEU A 69 4.14 3.05 -3.76
C LEU A 69 4.86 2.94 -5.11
N GLY A 70 5.17 4.08 -5.73
CA GLY A 70 5.63 4.16 -7.11
C GLY A 70 4.45 4.10 -8.08
N SER A 71 3.49 5.01 -7.94
CA SER A 71 2.17 4.89 -8.59
C SER A 71 2.18 5.11 -10.11
N GLY A 72 3.28 5.57 -10.68
CA GLY A 72 3.42 5.76 -12.11
C GLY A 72 2.30 6.61 -12.72
N ASP A 73 1.58 6.07 -13.70
CA ASP A 73 0.44 6.74 -14.37
C ASP A 73 -0.88 6.70 -13.59
N GLY A 74 -0.86 6.16 -12.38
CA GLY A 74 -1.98 6.15 -11.44
C GLY A 74 -3.01 5.04 -11.66
N ARG A 75 -2.78 4.08 -12.59
CA ARG A 75 -3.78 3.06 -12.93
C ARG A 75 -4.26 2.21 -11.75
N THR A 76 -3.36 1.81 -10.85
CA THR A 76 -3.70 1.03 -9.65
C THR A 76 -4.55 1.86 -8.68
N VAL A 77 -4.13 3.10 -8.43
CA VAL A 77 -4.86 4.07 -7.58
C VAL A 77 -6.28 4.33 -8.12
N ILE A 78 -6.39 4.58 -9.43
CA ILE A 78 -7.66 4.82 -10.12
C ILE A 78 -8.57 3.59 -10.03
N THR A 79 -8.03 2.40 -10.22
CA THR A 79 -8.80 1.15 -10.13
C THR A 79 -9.29 0.92 -8.71
N ALA A 80 -8.44 1.15 -7.69
CA ALA A 80 -8.83 1.07 -6.28
C ALA A 80 -9.92 2.10 -5.93
N ALA A 81 -9.82 3.34 -6.43
CA ALA A 81 -10.82 4.37 -6.24
C ALA A 81 -12.16 4.02 -6.89
N LYS A 82 -12.17 3.42 -8.10
CA LYS A 82 -13.39 2.89 -8.75
C LYS A 82 -14.07 1.80 -7.93
N ARG A 83 -13.32 1.02 -7.14
CA ARG A 83 -13.83 0.01 -6.20
C ARG A 83 -14.33 0.64 -4.89
N GLY A 84 -14.27 1.97 -4.75
CA GLY A 84 -14.78 2.71 -3.61
C GLY A 84 -13.76 3.00 -2.52
N ALA A 85 -12.50 2.58 -2.65
CA ALA A 85 -11.44 2.87 -1.69
C ALA A 85 -11.00 4.34 -1.75
N ARG A 86 -10.48 4.84 -0.63
CA ARG A 86 -9.71 6.10 -0.59
C ARG A 86 -8.28 5.77 -0.97
N SER A 87 -7.86 6.16 -2.15
CA SER A 87 -6.62 5.69 -2.74
C SER A 87 -5.62 6.83 -2.94
N THR A 88 -4.36 6.62 -2.53
CA THR A 88 -3.27 7.59 -2.69
C THR A 88 -2.10 6.95 -3.41
N GLY A 89 -1.65 7.60 -4.48
CA GLY A 89 -0.42 7.25 -5.19
C GLY A 89 0.75 8.10 -4.72
N ILE A 90 1.86 7.45 -4.40
CA ILE A 90 3.14 8.10 -4.09
C ILE A 90 4.05 7.94 -5.31
N GLU A 91 4.47 9.05 -5.89
CA GLU A 91 5.28 9.07 -7.10
C GLU A 91 6.35 10.17 -7.00
N TYR A 92 7.57 9.87 -7.43
CA TYR A 92 8.67 10.84 -7.36
C TYR A 92 8.71 11.78 -8.57
N ASN A 93 8.32 11.29 -9.75
CA ASN A 93 8.32 12.06 -10.98
C ASN A 93 7.10 13.00 -11.04
N PRO A 94 7.30 14.34 -11.07
CA PRO A 94 6.21 15.31 -11.08
C PRO A 94 5.32 15.21 -12.33
N ASP A 95 5.87 14.84 -13.49
CA ASP A 95 5.10 14.73 -14.74
C ASP A 95 4.15 13.52 -14.68
N MET A 96 4.61 12.40 -14.05
CA MET A 96 3.78 11.23 -13.78
C MET A 96 2.67 11.56 -12.78
N VAL A 97 2.96 12.33 -11.73
CA VAL A 97 1.95 12.80 -10.77
C VAL A 97 0.87 13.62 -11.47
N GLU A 98 1.25 14.55 -12.35
CA GLU A 98 0.29 15.37 -13.08
C GLU A 98 -0.53 14.54 -14.07
N LEU A 99 0.11 13.62 -14.79
CA LEU A 99 -0.58 12.67 -15.67
C LEU A 99 -1.60 11.84 -14.88
N SER A 100 -1.23 11.33 -13.71
CA SER A 100 -2.10 10.53 -12.86
C SER A 100 -3.34 11.30 -12.40
N LYS A 101 -3.19 12.57 -12.03
CA LYS A 101 -4.32 13.46 -11.70
C LYS A 101 -5.27 13.64 -12.88
N GLN A 102 -4.72 13.86 -14.08
CA GLN A 102 -5.52 13.99 -15.30
C GLN A 102 -6.26 12.67 -15.62
N ASN A 103 -5.59 11.52 -15.45
CA ASN A 103 -6.19 10.21 -15.65
C ASN A 103 -7.33 9.95 -14.65
N ALA A 104 -7.15 10.31 -13.38
CA ALA A 104 -8.19 10.20 -12.34
C ALA A 104 -9.40 11.10 -12.61
N ALA A 105 -9.16 12.34 -13.07
CA ALA A 105 -10.22 13.26 -13.47
C ALA A 105 -11.01 12.70 -14.67
N LYS A 106 -10.33 12.20 -15.72
CA LYS A 106 -10.96 11.55 -16.87
C LYS A 106 -11.75 10.31 -16.48
N ALA A 107 -11.29 9.58 -15.46
CA ALA A 107 -11.97 8.39 -14.94
C ALA A 107 -13.13 8.70 -13.98
N GLY A 108 -13.34 9.98 -13.61
CA GLY A 108 -14.40 10.41 -12.70
C GLY A 108 -14.21 9.99 -11.23
N VAL A 109 -12.94 9.80 -10.80
CA VAL A 109 -12.62 9.34 -9.42
C VAL A 109 -11.71 10.31 -8.66
N GLY A 110 -11.59 11.56 -9.11
CA GLY A 110 -10.70 12.55 -8.54
C GLY A 110 -10.97 12.89 -7.06
N ASP A 111 -12.16 12.60 -6.57
CA ASP A 111 -12.57 12.75 -5.17
C ASP A 111 -12.01 11.63 -4.25
N LYS A 112 -11.67 10.47 -4.81
CA LYS A 112 -11.16 9.28 -4.09
C LYS A 112 -9.72 8.90 -4.44
N ALA A 113 -9.17 9.48 -5.51
CA ALA A 113 -7.82 9.22 -6.00
C ALA A 113 -6.95 10.47 -5.80
N THR A 114 -5.95 10.37 -4.92
CA THR A 114 -4.99 11.45 -4.64
C THR A 114 -3.60 11.02 -5.10
N PHE A 115 -2.81 11.96 -5.62
CA PHE A 115 -1.42 11.70 -6.05
C PHE A 115 -0.48 12.72 -5.43
N ILE A 116 0.58 12.24 -4.82
CA ILE A 116 1.54 13.03 -4.06
C ILE A 116 2.93 12.84 -4.68
N LYS A 117 3.58 13.96 -5.04
CA LYS A 117 5.00 13.95 -5.37
C LYS A 117 5.79 13.80 -4.09
N ALA A 118 6.34 12.61 -3.84
CA ALA A 118 7.13 12.34 -2.64
C ALA A 118 8.13 11.20 -2.85
N ASP A 119 9.12 11.13 -1.96
CA ASP A 119 9.98 9.96 -1.81
C ASP A 119 9.23 8.90 -0.98
N LEU A 120 9.07 7.70 -1.53
CA LEU A 120 8.37 6.60 -0.85
C LEU A 120 9.05 6.17 0.46
N PHE A 121 10.37 6.37 0.59
CA PHE A 121 11.10 6.04 1.81
C PHE A 121 10.79 7.02 2.96
N GLU A 122 10.53 8.29 2.63
CA GLU A 122 10.22 9.35 3.60
C GLU A 122 8.71 9.47 3.87
N THR A 123 7.87 8.89 3.02
CA THR A 123 6.41 8.99 3.14
C THR A 123 5.88 8.14 4.29
N ASP A 124 5.00 8.71 5.11
CA ASP A 124 4.21 7.94 6.08
C ASP A 124 3.04 7.24 5.39
N PHE A 125 3.04 5.92 5.42
CA PHE A 125 1.96 5.07 4.93
C PHE A 125 1.31 4.21 6.04
N SER A 126 1.45 4.62 7.30
CA SER A 126 0.94 3.89 8.48
C SER A 126 -0.59 3.78 8.53
N GLN A 127 -1.29 4.65 7.80
CA GLN A 127 -2.75 4.65 7.73
C GLN A 127 -3.32 3.65 6.70
N ALA A 128 -2.46 3.09 5.84
CA ALA A 128 -2.92 2.18 4.80
C ALA A 128 -3.45 0.86 5.37
N SER A 129 -4.58 0.40 4.85
CA SER A 129 -5.09 -0.97 5.05
C SER A 129 -4.57 -1.90 3.96
N VAL A 130 -4.32 -1.35 2.76
CA VAL A 130 -3.77 -2.05 1.60
C VAL A 130 -2.68 -1.22 0.98
N ILE A 131 -1.54 -1.84 0.69
CA ILE A 131 -0.44 -1.24 -0.06
C ILE A 131 -0.19 -2.08 -1.30
N THR A 132 -0.08 -1.43 -2.45
CA THR A 132 0.39 -2.03 -3.69
C THR A 132 1.74 -1.45 -4.09
N LEU A 133 2.55 -2.26 -4.76
CA LEU A 133 3.86 -1.84 -5.24
C LEU A 133 4.31 -2.68 -6.45
N PHE A 134 5.06 -2.04 -7.33
CA PHE A 134 5.81 -2.69 -8.40
C PHE A 134 7.22 -2.10 -8.42
N LEU A 135 8.05 -2.59 -7.50
CA LEU A 135 9.38 -2.05 -7.22
C LEU A 135 10.42 -3.16 -7.28
N LEU A 136 11.69 -2.80 -7.47
CA LEU A 136 12.80 -3.76 -7.50
C LEU A 136 13.01 -4.45 -6.14
N PRO A 137 13.58 -5.66 -6.11
CA PRO A 137 13.80 -6.42 -4.88
C PRO A 137 14.52 -5.62 -3.78
N ASP A 138 15.56 -4.87 -4.13
CA ASP A 138 16.32 -4.08 -3.15
C ASP A 138 15.49 -2.97 -2.51
N ILE A 139 14.54 -2.39 -3.26
CA ILE A 139 13.62 -1.37 -2.75
C ILE A 139 12.61 -2.02 -1.79
N ASN A 140 12.07 -3.18 -2.17
CA ASN A 140 11.18 -3.95 -1.32
C ASN A 140 11.86 -4.31 0.02
N LEU A 141 13.13 -4.75 -0.02
CA LEU A 141 13.89 -5.07 1.18
C LEU A 141 14.16 -3.85 2.06
N LYS A 142 14.39 -2.68 1.49
CA LYS A 142 14.54 -1.42 2.25
C LYS A 142 13.22 -0.99 2.90
N LEU A 143 12.07 -1.21 2.24
CA LEU A 143 10.74 -0.90 2.77
C LEU A 143 10.25 -1.90 3.82
N ARG A 144 10.68 -3.15 3.74
CA ARG A 144 10.22 -4.26 4.59
C ARG A 144 10.22 -3.96 6.09
N PRO A 145 11.27 -3.37 6.70
CA PRO A 145 11.24 -3.02 8.12
C PRO A 145 10.12 -2.04 8.49
N LYS A 146 9.85 -1.05 7.62
CA LYS A 146 8.78 -0.07 7.82
C LYS A 146 7.41 -0.73 7.64
N ILE A 147 7.27 -1.61 6.65
CA ILE A 147 6.05 -2.40 6.39
C ILE A 147 5.72 -3.31 7.58
N LEU A 148 6.70 -4.01 8.15
CA LEU A 148 6.52 -4.89 9.32
C LEU A 148 6.11 -4.16 10.61
N ASN A 149 6.20 -2.82 10.63
CA ASN A 149 5.73 -1.99 11.73
C ASN A 149 4.31 -1.44 11.53
N LEU A 150 3.67 -1.75 10.42
CA LEU A 150 2.26 -1.41 10.17
C LEU A 150 1.32 -2.20 11.09
N LYS A 151 0.06 -1.81 11.10
CA LYS A 151 -0.97 -2.52 11.88
C LYS A 151 -1.07 -3.98 11.41
N PRO A 152 -1.16 -4.94 12.34
CA PRO A 152 -1.45 -6.32 11.98
C PRO A 152 -2.70 -6.40 11.11
N GLY A 153 -2.62 -7.17 10.01
CA GLY A 153 -3.69 -7.27 9.04
C GLY A 153 -3.60 -6.29 7.86
N THR A 154 -2.66 -5.34 7.87
CA THR A 154 -2.34 -4.58 6.65
C THR A 154 -1.88 -5.53 5.55
N ARG A 155 -2.46 -5.41 4.36
CA ARG A 155 -2.20 -6.27 3.21
C ARG A 155 -1.29 -5.57 2.22
N ILE A 156 -0.21 -6.25 1.85
CA ILE A 156 0.79 -5.74 0.91
C ILE A 156 0.73 -6.62 -0.33
N VAL A 157 0.54 -6.04 -1.50
CA VAL A 157 0.55 -6.79 -2.76
C VAL A 157 1.62 -6.23 -3.68
N SER A 158 2.56 -7.07 -4.04
CA SER A 158 3.65 -6.74 -4.96
C SER A 158 3.44 -7.43 -6.31
N ASN A 159 3.64 -6.66 -7.38
CA ASN A 159 3.81 -7.23 -8.71
C ASN A 159 5.21 -7.84 -8.80
N THR A 160 5.29 -9.12 -9.12
CA THR A 160 6.47 -9.93 -9.48
C THR A 160 7.56 -10.05 -8.41
N PHE A 161 7.94 -8.97 -7.73
CA PHE A 161 9.10 -8.97 -6.85
C PHE A 161 8.70 -9.21 -5.39
N THR A 162 9.49 -10.07 -4.73
CA THR A 162 9.23 -10.55 -3.36
C THR A 162 9.85 -9.66 -2.28
N MET A 163 9.61 -10.04 -1.02
CA MET A 163 10.16 -9.39 0.18
C MET A 163 11.35 -10.17 0.78
N GLY A 164 12.12 -10.87 -0.07
CA GLY A 164 13.24 -11.72 0.37
C GLY A 164 12.77 -12.92 1.17
N GLU A 165 13.31 -13.12 2.38
CA GLU A 165 13.02 -14.25 3.25
C GLU A 165 11.60 -14.22 3.83
N TRP A 166 10.94 -13.05 3.81
CA TRP A 166 9.52 -12.97 4.20
C TRP A 166 8.66 -13.58 3.09
N LYS A 167 8.30 -14.85 3.29
CA LYS A 167 7.46 -15.58 2.33
C LYS A 167 6.07 -14.98 2.27
N ASP A 168 5.54 -14.90 1.07
CA ASP A 168 4.17 -14.45 0.81
C ASP A 168 3.13 -15.41 1.39
N ASP A 169 1.99 -14.87 1.76
CA ASP A 169 0.82 -15.62 2.23
C ASP A 169 0.02 -16.21 1.07
N GLU A 170 0.10 -15.59 -0.12
CA GLU A 170 -0.61 -16.01 -1.33
C GLU A 170 0.14 -15.52 -2.57
N THR A 171 0.19 -16.35 -3.60
CA THR A 171 0.69 -16.00 -4.94
C THR A 171 -0.38 -16.29 -5.99
N ALA A 172 -0.52 -15.40 -6.98
CA ALA A 172 -1.41 -15.62 -8.12
C ALA A 172 -0.77 -15.09 -9.40
N THR A 173 -0.96 -15.79 -10.49
CA THR A 173 -0.49 -15.40 -11.84
C THR A 173 -1.68 -15.15 -12.75
N VAL A 174 -1.58 -14.14 -13.60
CA VAL A 174 -2.54 -13.84 -14.67
C VAL A 174 -1.96 -14.38 -15.97
N ASP A 175 -2.75 -15.16 -16.69
CA ASP A 175 -2.34 -15.78 -17.96
C ASP A 175 -2.24 -14.75 -19.10
N GLU A 176 -1.43 -15.04 -20.11
CA GLU A 176 -1.28 -14.18 -21.30
C GLU A 176 -2.62 -13.91 -22.00
N GLY A 177 -3.49 -14.92 -22.09
CA GLY A 177 -4.83 -14.79 -22.67
C GLY A 177 -5.74 -13.79 -21.95
N ALA A 178 -5.40 -13.44 -20.70
CA ALA A 178 -6.09 -12.40 -19.91
C ALA A 178 -5.44 -11.02 -20.04
N GLY A 179 -4.50 -10.83 -20.98
CA GLY A 179 -3.90 -9.52 -21.29
C GLY A 179 -2.69 -9.15 -20.41
N CYS A 180 -1.96 -10.14 -19.94
CA CYS A 180 -0.68 -9.93 -19.23
C CYS A 180 0.43 -10.74 -19.90
N SER A 181 1.44 -10.07 -20.49
CA SER A 181 2.54 -10.75 -21.20
C SER A 181 3.85 -10.77 -20.39
N TYR A 182 4.06 -9.80 -19.50
CA TYR A 182 5.27 -9.68 -18.67
C TYR A 182 4.90 -9.20 -17.28
N TYR A 183 5.62 -9.70 -16.26
CA TYR A 183 5.38 -9.30 -14.87
C TYR A 183 3.94 -9.58 -14.44
N CYS A 184 3.51 -10.85 -14.56
CA CYS A 184 2.11 -11.26 -14.43
C CYS A 184 1.81 -11.97 -13.11
N THR A 185 2.74 -12.01 -12.17
CA THR A 185 2.59 -12.66 -10.87
C THR A 185 2.41 -11.63 -9.77
N ALA A 186 1.38 -11.78 -8.96
CA ALA A 186 1.15 -11.00 -7.75
C ALA A 186 1.45 -11.83 -6.51
N HIS A 187 2.09 -11.21 -5.52
CA HIS A 187 2.42 -11.78 -4.22
C HIS A 187 1.73 -10.97 -3.13
N LEU A 188 1.05 -11.63 -2.21
CA LEU A 188 0.36 -11.01 -1.07
C LEU A 188 1.06 -11.36 0.24
N TRP A 189 1.31 -10.36 1.07
CA TRP A 189 1.70 -10.49 2.48
C TRP A 189 0.67 -9.83 3.37
N ILE A 190 0.44 -10.43 4.54
CA ILE A 190 -0.39 -9.86 5.59
C ILE A 190 0.51 -9.57 6.79
N VAL A 191 0.60 -8.30 7.19
CA VAL A 191 1.43 -7.89 8.32
C VAL A 191 1.02 -8.66 9.58
N PRO A 192 1.92 -9.46 10.19
CA PRO A 192 1.59 -10.23 11.38
C PRO A 192 1.70 -9.38 12.65
N ALA A 193 0.93 -9.74 13.67
CA ALA A 193 1.14 -9.20 15.01
C ALA A 193 2.51 -9.61 15.56
N LYS A 194 3.04 -8.83 16.49
CA LYS A 194 4.32 -9.12 17.16
C LYS A 194 4.04 -9.99 18.40
N VAL A 195 4.37 -11.28 18.32
CA VAL A 195 4.11 -12.27 19.36
C VAL A 195 5.37 -12.79 20.06
N ALA A 196 6.57 -12.45 19.60
CA ALA A 196 7.81 -12.88 20.25
C ALA A 196 7.89 -12.39 21.71
N GLY A 197 8.38 -13.24 22.60
CA GLY A 197 8.53 -12.96 24.04
C GLY A 197 7.80 -13.95 24.91
N THR A 198 7.70 -13.65 26.20
CA THR A 198 7.03 -14.50 27.20
C THR A 198 5.66 -13.93 27.55
N TRP A 199 4.67 -14.80 27.53
CA TRP A 199 3.28 -14.51 27.83
C TRP A 199 2.82 -15.35 29.01
N HIS A 200 2.24 -14.70 30.01
CA HIS A 200 1.72 -15.38 31.19
C HIS A 200 0.22 -15.68 31.04
N SER A 201 -0.19 -16.91 31.32
CA SER A 201 -1.59 -17.34 31.31
C SER A 201 -1.89 -18.29 32.48
N ALA A 202 -3.15 -18.59 32.73
CA ALA A 202 -3.57 -19.58 33.71
C ALA A 202 -3.02 -21.00 33.43
N GLN A 203 -2.69 -21.31 32.18
CA GLN A 203 -2.12 -22.58 31.73
C GLN A 203 -0.59 -22.65 31.89
N GLY A 204 0.05 -21.50 32.19
CA GLY A 204 1.49 -21.38 32.35
C GLY A 204 2.12 -20.28 31.53
N ASP A 205 3.45 -20.28 31.45
CA ASP A 205 4.26 -19.32 30.71
C ASP A 205 4.49 -19.82 29.28
N LEU A 206 3.94 -19.09 28.31
CA LEU A 206 4.13 -19.33 26.87
C LEU A 206 5.28 -18.45 26.36
N THR A 207 6.39 -19.07 25.96
CA THR A 207 7.53 -18.38 25.36
C THR A 207 7.53 -18.60 23.86
N LEU A 208 7.47 -17.51 23.09
CA LEU A 208 7.38 -17.51 21.62
C LEU A 208 8.60 -16.85 20.99
N LYS A 209 9.11 -17.45 19.93
CA LYS A 209 10.04 -16.90 18.96
C LYS A 209 9.28 -16.69 17.66
N GLN A 210 9.56 -15.57 16.97
CA GLN A 210 8.86 -15.20 15.75
C GLN A 210 9.86 -14.75 14.69
N GLU A 211 9.67 -15.26 13.49
CA GLU A 211 10.29 -14.75 12.27
C GLU A 211 9.16 -14.50 11.25
N PHE A 212 8.85 -13.25 10.97
CA PHE A 212 7.68 -12.82 10.18
C PHE A 212 6.38 -13.43 10.73
N GLN A 213 5.65 -14.24 9.92
CA GLN A 213 4.45 -14.97 10.35
C GLN A 213 4.74 -16.37 10.94
N MET A 214 6.00 -16.80 10.92
CA MET A 214 6.42 -18.08 11.48
C MET A 214 6.65 -17.96 12.99
N VAL A 215 6.04 -18.86 13.76
CA VAL A 215 6.08 -18.85 15.23
C VAL A 215 6.50 -20.22 15.75
N GLN A 216 7.39 -20.22 16.72
CA GLN A 216 7.87 -21.40 17.45
C GLN A 216 7.91 -21.05 18.94
N GLY A 217 7.88 -22.07 19.80
CA GLY A 217 7.99 -21.79 21.23
C GLY A 217 7.68 -22.99 22.12
N SER A 218 7.45 -22.70 23.39
CA SER A 218 7.05 -23.66 24.38
C SER A 218 6.10 -23.07 25.42
N LEU A 219 5.24 -23.90 25.97
CA LEU A 219 4.36 -23.63 27.10
C LEU A 219 4.88 -24.36 28.34
N LYS A 220 5.33 -23.64 29.35
CA LYS A 220 5.76 -24.21 30.66
C LYS A 220 4.57 -24.17 31.60
N SER A 221 4.08 -25.37 31.97
CA SER A 221 2.98 -25.58 32.93
C SER A 221 3.51 -26.33 34.14
N GLY A 222 3.72 -25.63 35.26
CA GLY A 222 4.38 -26.23 36.44
C GLY A 222 5.81 -26.69 36.12
N THR A 223 6.07 -28.01 36.26
CA THR A 223 7.35 -28.65 35.90
C THR A 223 7.45 -29.05 34.43
N ASP A 224 6.32 -29.15 33.74
CA ASP A 224 6.27 -29.67 32.38
C ASP A 224 6.54 -28.51 31.34
N ASN A 225 7.25 -28.88 30.27
CA ASN A 225 7.53 -27.98 29.16
C ASN A 225 7.02 -28.60 27.85
N HIS A 226 5.96 -28.04 27.30
CA HIS A 226 5.31 -28.49 26.09
C HIS A 226 5.75 -27.67 24.89
N ILE A 227 6.25 -28.32 23.85
CA ILE A 227 6.62 -27.65 22.60
C ILE A 227 5.36 -27.16 21.88
N VAL A 228 5.39 -25.91 21.41
CA VAL A 228 4.38 -25.34 20.54
C VAL A 228 4.48 -26.01 19.16
N SER A 229 3.39 -26.57 18.68
CA SER A 229 3.30 -27.23 17.38
C SER A 229 2.14 -26.67 16.55
N GLY A 230 2.25 -26.75 15.21
CA GLY A 230 1.21 -26.30 14.29
C GLY A 230 0.87 -24.80 14.40
N ALA A 231 1.82 -23.99 14.90
CA ALA A 231 1.58 -22.56 15.09
C ALA A 231 1.32 -21.86 13.75
N LYS A 232 0.26 -21.05 13.73
CA LYS A 232 -0.11 -20.18 12.59
C LYS A 232 -0.41 -18.80 13.14
N LEU A 233 0.28 -17.79 12.57
CA LEU A 233 0.03 -16.39 12.87
C LEU A 233 -0.38 -15.69 11.55
N ARG A 234 -1.63 -15.28 11.47
CA ARG A 234 -2.15 -14.53 10.33
C ARG A 234 -2.81 -13.25 10.82
N ALA A 235 -2.29 -12.12 10.42
CA ALA A 235 -2.68 -10.83 11.00
C ALA A 235 -2.50 -10.85 12.53
N ASP A 236 -3.58 -10.68 13.27
CA ASP A 236 -3.64 -10.73 14.73
C ASP A 236 -4.12 -12.09 15.30
N GLN A 237 -4.41 -13.07 14.44
CA GLN A 237 -4.88 -14.40 14.87
C GLN A 237 -3.71 -15.35 15.03
N LEU A 238 -3.54 -15.84 16.27
CA LEU A 238 -2.57 -16.87 16.63
C LEU A 238 -3.29 -18.16 16.97
N THR A 239 -2.89 -19.27 16.35
CA THR A 239 -3.34 -20.62 16.70
C THR A 239 -2.13 -21.52 16.89
N PHE A 240 -2.19 -22.45 17.84
CA PHE A 240 -1.15 -23.45 18.08
C PHE A 240 -1.66 -24.60 18.95
N SER A 241 -0.90 -25.67 19.02
CA SER A 241 -1.13 -26.81 19.96
C SER A 241 0.04 -26.90 20.95
N ALA A 242 -0.26 -27.18 22.22
CA ALA A 242 0.73 -27.46 23.24
C ALA A 242 0.09 -28.29 24.36
N GLY A 243 0.80 -29.31 24.93
CA GLY A 243 0.33 -30.15 26.04
C GLY A 243 -0.99 -30.87 25.76
N GLY A 244 -1.25 -31.27 24.51
CA GLY A 244 -2.49 -31.93 24.11
C GLY A 244 -3.69 -31.01 23.92
N ALA A 245 -3.54 -29.70 24.16
CA ALA A 245 -4.59 -28.71 23.99
C ALA A 245 -4.34 -27.86 22.73
N ASN A 246 -5.44 -27.34 22.12
CA ASN A 246 -5.43 -26.43 20.99
C ASN A 246 -5.80 -25.02 21.45
N TYR A 247 -4.98 -24.06 21.11
CA TYR A 247 -5.13 -22.64 21.47
C TYR A 247 -5.48 -21.82 20.22
N SER A 248 -6.42 -20.90 20.38
CA SER A 248 -6.75 -19.90 19.35
C SER A 248 -7.00 -18.57 20.05
N GLY A 249 -6.33 -17.51 19.61
CA GLY A 249 -6.49 -16.19 20.22
C GLY A 249 -6.16 -15.04 19.29
N ARG A 250 -6.74 -13.88 19.63
CA ARG A 250 -6.47 -12.60 18.97
C ARG A 250 -5.46 -11.81 19.79
N VAL A 251 -4.41 -11.38 19.12
CA VAL A 251 -3.34 -10.58 19.70
C VAL A 251 -3.73 -9.09 19.63
N SER A 252 -3.72 -8.41 20.78
CA SER A 252 -3.95 -6.96 20.87
C SER A 252 -2.92 -6.34 21.83
N GLY A 253 -1.89 -5.73 21.26
CA GLY A 253 -0.79 -5.17 22.05
C GLY A 253 -0.12 -6.22 22.94
N ASN A 254 -0.28 -6.09 24.26
CA ASN A 254 0.30 -6.98 25.25
C ASN A 254 -0.67 -8.05 25.75
N THR A 255 -1.79 -8.27 25.10
CA THR A 255 -2.77 -9.31 25.45
C THR A 255 -3.05 -10.24 24.27
N ILE A 256 -3.33 -11.51 24.58
CA ILE A 256 -3.93 -12.48 23.66
C ILE A 256 -5.20 -12.96 24.34
N ASP A 257 -6.35 -12.77 23.69
CA ASP A 257 -7.64 -13.23 24.16
C ASP A 257 -8.23 -14.25 23.20
N GLY A 258 -8.72 -15.37 23.74
CA GLY A 258 -9.22 -16.44 22.90
C GLY A 258 -9.78 -17.63 23.66
N THR A 259 -9.60 -18.81 23.10
CA THR A 259 -10.08 -20.08 23.62
C THR A 259 -8.98 -21.14 23.63
N VAL A 260 -9.07 -22.07 24.61
CA VAL A 260 -8.32 -23.30 24.63
C VAL A 260 -9.30 -24.47 24.59
N ILE A 261 -8.98 -25.49 23.79
CA ILE A 261 -9.75 -26.73 23.69
C ILE A 261 -8.84 -27.86 24.14
N ASN A 262 -9.26 -28.59 25.20
CA ASN A 262 -8.56 -29.74 25.74
C ASN A 262 -9.55 -30.88 25.95
N GLY A 263 -9.28 -32.06 25.37
CA GLY A 263 -10.15 -33.23 25.49
C GLY A 263 -11.60 -32.97 25.06
N GLY A 264 -11.83 -32.10 24.10
CA GLY A 264 -13.17 -31.68 23.61
C GLY A 264 -13.84 -30.57 24.44
N ASN A 265 -13.30 -30.22 25.62
CA ASN A 265 -13.80 -29.12 26.44
C ASN A 265 -13.19 -27.79 26.01
N SER A 266 -14.05 -26.78 25.79
CA SER A 266 -13.63 -25.41 25.42
C SER A 266 -13.69 -24.50 26.65
N ALA A 267 -12.64 -23.68 26.84
CA ALA A 267 -12.58 -22.70 27.90
C ALA A 267 -11.98 -21.37 27.38
N LYS A 268 -12.25 -20.28 28.07
CA LYS A 268 -11.61 -19.01 27.80
C LYS A 268 -10.10 -19.11 28.09
N TRP A 269 -9.30 -18.54 27.20
CA TRP A 269 -7.87 -18.42 27.37
C TRP A 269 -7.43 -16.97 27.18
N THR A 270 -6.66 -16.47 28.13
CA THR A 270 -6.07 -15.13 28.06
C THR A 270 -4.60 -15.22 28.44
N ALA A 271 -3.74 -14.55 27.69
CA ALA A 271 -2.32 -14.43 28.04
C ALA A 271 -1.88 -12.96 27.98
N THR A 272 -1.02 -12.57 28.89
CA THR A 272 -0.45 -11.21 28.96
C THR A 272 1.05 -11.24 28.82
N ARG A 273 1.60 -10.32 28.04
CA ARG A 273 3.06 -10.21 27.85
C ARG A 273 3.73 -9.72 29.14
N ARG A 274 4.84 -10.33 29.50
CA ARG A 274 5.77 -9.85 30.54
C ARG A 274 6.71 -8.76 30.07
#